data_b9d0651d73ccbc5f87eea935c565a95f
#
_entry.id   b9d0651d73ccbc5f87eea935c565a95f
#
_cell.length_a   1.000
_cell.length_b   1.000
_cell.length_c   1.000
_cell.angle_alpha   90.00
_cell.angle_beta   90.00
_cell.angle_gamma   90.00
#
_symmetry.space_group_name_H-M   'P 1'
#
loop_
_entity.id
_entity.type
_entity.pdbx_description
1 polymer ?
#
loop_
_entity_poly.entity_id
_entity_poly.type
_entity_poly.pdbx_seq_one_letter_code
_entity_poly.pdbx_strand_id
1 'polypeptide(L)'
;MSGILFFDGNCGMCTRAKDLLLRMNRTGAVRVEPMQRPGTAERVGAPAETFMDSVWWLDDDGTVYSAAQAANAAVAAGLGTRIPLTIYRLPGVHQIQEVTYRWVAGHRQYFPGTTPHCETSPGDCVR
;
A
#
# COMPACT_ATOMS: atom_id res chain seq x y z
N MET A 1 16.28 2.19 0.08
CA MET A 1 14.91 2.33 -0.42
C MET A 1 14.03 2.86 0.70
N SER A 2 13.32 3.94 0.48
CA SER A 2 12.39 4.51 1.44
C SER A 2 11.26 5.20 0.69
N GLY A 3 10.12 5.38 1.34
CA GLY A 3 9.00 6.01 0.67
C GLY A 3 7.72 6.00 1.49
N ILE A 4 6.61 6.24 0.79
CA ILE A 4 5.28 6.36 1.41
C ILE A 4 4.34 5.36 0.78
N LEU A 5 3.66 4.57 1.61
CA LEU A 5 2.58 3.69 1.18
C LEU A 5 1.25 4.41 1.39
N PHE A 6 0.48 4.56 0.32
CA PHE A 6 -0.87 5.11 0.38
C PHE A 6 -1.87 3.95 0.47
N PHE A 7 -2.67 3.93 1.51
CA PHE A 7 -3.61 2.84 1.79
C PHE A 7 -5.02 3.38 1.96
N ASP A 8 -6.02 2.50 1.78
CA ASP A 8 -7.42 2.89 1.98
C ASP A 8 -7.74 2.95 3.47
N GLY A 9 -7.81 4.16 4.00
CA GLY A 9 -8.07 4.40 5.42
C GLY A 9 -9.49 4.08 5.86
N ASN A 10 -10.42 3.86 4.92
CA ASN A 10 -11.79 3.45 5.23
C ASN A 10 -11.99 1.94 5.19
N CYS A 11 -10.94 1.17 4.90
CA CYS A 11 -10.98 -0.28 4.80
C CYS A 11 -10.30 -0.90 6.02
N GLY A 12 -11.02 -1.72 6.77
CA GLY A 12 -10.48 -2.37 7.97
C GLY A 12 -9.37 -3.35 7.66
N MET A 13 -9.51 -4.14 6.58
CA MET A 13 -8.46 -5.06 6.17
C MET A 13 -7.20 -4.33 5.72
N CYS A 14 -7.37 -3.25 4.98
CA CYS A 14 -6.25 -2.42 4.51
C CYS A 14 -5.52 -1.78 5.68
N THR A 15 -6.26 -1.32 6.70
CA THR A 15 -5.69 -0.76 7.91
C THR A 15 -4.90 -1.82 8.68
N ARG A 16 -5.44 -3.03 8.79
CA ARG A 16 -4.74 -4.14 9.44
C ARG A 16 -3.46 -4.50 8.69
N ALA A 17 -3.52 -4.54 7.37
CA ALA A 17 -2.33 -4.81 6.55
C ALA A 17 -1.27 -3.72 6.74
N LYS A 18 -1.69 -2.47 6.81
CA LYS A 18 -0.80 -1.34 7.07
C LYS A 18 -0.16 -1.47 8.45
N ASP A 19 -0.93 -1.83 9.47
CA ASP A 19 -0.41 -2.01 10.83
C ASP A 19 0.63 -3.14 10.87
N LEU A 20 0.37 -4.24 10.17
CA LEU A 20 1.32 -5.34 10.07
C LEU A 20 2.61 -4.90 9.39
N LEU A 21 2.50 -4.14 8.31
CA LEU A 21 3.66 -3.60 7.61
C LEU A 21 4.51 -2.74 8.54
N LEU A 22 3.87 -1.89 9.35
CA LEU A 22 4.60 -1.03 10.28
C LEU A 22 5.33 -1.84 11.35
N ARG A 23 4.79 -2.99 11.75
CA ARG A 23 5.49 -3.90 12.67
C ARG A 23 6.72 -4.51 12.03
N MET A 24 6.71 -4.70 10.71
CA MET A 24 7.83 -5.24 9.94
C MET A 24 8.82 -4.15 9.53
N ASN A 25 8.56 -2.90 9.85
CA ASN A 25 9.37 -1.75 9.43
C ASN A 25 10.63 -1.63 10.29
N ARG A 26 11.62 -2.47 10.00
CA ARG A 26 12.87 -2.50 10.78
C ARG A 26 13.79 -1.33 10.46
N THR A 27 13.70 -0.81 9.24
CA THR A 27 14.60 0.26 8.78
C THR A 27 14.07 1.64 9.12
N GLY A 28 12.78 1.77 9.46
CA GLY A 28 12.12 3.06 9.58
C GLY A 28 11.89 3.76 8.25
N ALA A 29 12.10 3.06 7.14
CA ALA A 29 12.04 3.65 5.80
C ALA A 29 10.62 3.70 5.22
N VAL A 30 9.65 3.08 5.90
CA VAL A 30 8.27 3.06 5.43
C VAL A 30 7.45 4.10 6.18
N ARG A 31 6.85 5.02 5.45
CA ARG A 31 5.83 5.93 5.96
C ARG A 31 4.50 5.54 5.33
N VAL A 32 3.41 5.83 6.00
CA VAL A 32 2.07 5.51 5.50
C VAL A 32 1.20 6.75 5.53
N GLU A 33 0.33 6.88 4.53
CA GLU A 33 -0.68 7.94 4.49
C GLU A 33 -1.99 7.35 3.97
N PRO A 34 -3.13 7.77 4.53
CA PRO A 34 -4.41 7.33 3.99
C PRO A 34 -4.69 8.01 2.66
N MET A 35 -5.27 7.25 1.73
CA MET A 35 -5.64 7.76 0.42
C MET A 35 -6.67 8.88 0.48
N GLN A 36 -7.43 8.94 1.58
CA GLN A 36 -8.45 9.95 1.79
C GLN A 36 -7.88 11.35 2.04
N ARG A 37 -6.58 11.43 2.33
CA ARG A 37 -5.94 12.74 2.51
C ARG A 37 -5.89 13.48 1.18
N PRO A 38 -6.28 14.78 1.14
CA PRO A 38 -6.28 15.54 -0.11
C PRO A 38 -4.91 15.60 -0.76
N GLY A 39 -4.86 15.51 -2.09
CA GLY A 39 -3.65 15.66 -2.87
C GLY A 39 -2.84 14.39 -3.06
N THR A 40 -3.26 13.24 -2.49
CA THR A 40 -2.47 12.01 -2.60
C THR A 40 -2.44 11.45 -4.02
N ALA A 41 -3.57 11.50 -4.73
CA ALA A 41 -3.62 11.00 -6.10
C ALA A 41 -2.66 11.78 -7.02
N GLU A 42 -2.61 13.09 -6.86
CA GLU A 42 -1.72 13.94 -7.65
C GLU A 42 -0.26 13.64 -7.36
N ARG A 43 0.06 13.30 -6.12
CA ARG A 43 1.44 13.01 -5.73
C ARG A 43 1.98 11.76 -6.40
N VAL A 44 1.12 10.77 -6.68
CA VAL A 44 1.53 9.55 -7.39
C VAL A 44 1.22 9.62 -8.89
N GLY A 45 0.57 10.69 -9.34
CA GLY A 45 0.24 10.86 -10.75
C GLY A 45 -0.86 9.93 -11.23
N ALA A 46 -1.70 9.45 -10.33
CA ALA A 46 -2.75 8.49 -10.66
C ALA A 46 -4.05 9.22 -11.04
N PRO A 47 -4.82 8.67 -12.01
CA PRO A 47 -6.17 9.18 -12.27
C PRO A 47 -7.04 9.05 -11.02
N ALA A 48 -7.82 10.09 -10.73
CA ALA A 48 -8.64 10.11 -9.51
C ALA A 48 -9.64 8.94 -9.50
N GLU A 49 -10.18 8.56 -10.66
CA GLU A 49 -11.19 7.51 -10.77
C GLU A 49 -10.64 6.11 -10.49
N THR A 50 -9.33 5.88 -10.62
CA THR A 50 -8.71 4.57 -10.39
C THR A 50 -7.79 4.56 -9.17
N PHE A 51 -7.52 5.70 -8.58
CA PHE A 51 -6.58 5.80 -7.47
C PHE A 51 -6.96 4.88 -6.30
N MET A 52 -8.25 4.81 -5.97
CA MET A 52 -8.74 4.02 -4.83
C MET A 52 -8.82 2.52 -5.11
N ASP A 53 -8.54 2.09 -6.35
CA ASP A 53 -8.67 0.67 -6.73
C ASP A 53 -7.54 -0.20 -6.17
N SER A 54 -6.43 0.41 -5.78
CA SER A 54 -5.28 -0.33 -5.27
C SER A 54 -4.45 0.55 -4.35
N VAL A 55 -3.50 -0.08 -3.62
CA VAL A 55 -2.51 0.65 -2.84
C VAL A 55 -1.42 1.18 -3.77
N TRP A 56 -0.73 2.23 -3.32
CA TRP A 56 0.33 2.89 -4.08
C TRP A 56 1.55 3.09 -3.21
N TRP A 57 2.73 2.99 -3.81
CA TRP A 57 3.99 3.28 -3.17
C TRP A 57 4.71 4.38 -3.95
N LEU A 58 5.08 5.45 -3.25
CA LEU A 58 5.89 6.54 -3.82
C LEU A 58 7.26 6.46 -3.17
N ASP A 59 8.24 6.05 -3.96
CA ASP A 59 9.61 5.93 -3.50
C ASP A 59 10.29 7.31 -3.45
N ASP A 60 11.33 7.43 -2.63
CA ASP A 60 12.04 8.70 -2.46
C ASP A 60 12.69 9.20 -3.76
N ASP A 61 12.99 8.30 -4.70
CA ASP A 61 13.54 8.68 -6.00
C ASP A 61 12.47 9.07 -7.02
N GLY A 62 11.21 9.11 -6.60
CA GLY A 62 10.08 9.48 -7.46
C GLY A 62 9.42 8.32 -8.19
N THR A 63 9.95 7.10 -8.06
CA THR A 63 9.35 5.92 -8.68
C THR A 63 8.03 5.59 -7.99
N VAL A 64 7.01 5.26 -8.79
CA VAL A 64 5.68 4.93 -8.31
C VAL A 64 5.35 3.49 -8.66
N TYR A 65 4.86 2.75 -7.67
CA TYR A 65 4.38 1.39 -7.85
C TYR A 65 2.93 1.31 -7.39
N SER A 66 2.18 0.35 -7.91
CA SER A 66 0.79 0.12 -7.53
C SER A 66 0.53 -1.35 -7.27
N ALA A 67 -0.59 -1.64 -6.61
CA ALA A 67 -1.10 -3.00 -6.38
C ALA A 67 -0.06 -3.90 -5.70
N ALA A 68 0.11 -5.13 -6.17
CA ALA A 68 1.02 -6.08 -5.53
C ALA A 68 2.48 -5.59 -5.57
N GLN A 69 2.87 -4.88 -6.61
CA GLN A 69 4.23 -4.34 -6.68
C GLN A 69 4.46 -3.28 -5.60
N ALA A 70 3.46 -2.45 -5.32
CA ALA A 70 3.54 -1.47 -4.23
C ALA A 70 3.71 -2.15 -2.88
N ALA A 71 2.97 -3.24 -2.65
CA ALA A 71 3.09 -4.00 -1.40
C ALA A 71 4.49 -4.60 -1.26
N ASN A 72 5.04 -5.16 -2.34
CA ASN A 72 6.40 -5.71 -2.32
C ASN A 72 7.45 -4.62 -2.09
N ALA A 73 7.26 -3.44 -2.68
CA ALA A 73 8.17 -2.31 -2.48
C ALA A 73 8.16 -1.87 -1.02
N ALA A 74 7.00 -1.77 -0.41
CA ALA A 74 6.87 -1.39 0.99
C ALA A 74 7.54 -2.40 1.92
N VAL A 75 7.34 -3.70 1.68
CA VAL A 75 7.99 -4.76 2.47
C VAL A 75 9.51 -4.69 2.28
N ALA A 76 9.97 -4.52 1.05
CA ALA A 76 11.40 -4.41 0.75
C ALA A 76 12.03 -3.23 1.51
N ALA A 77 11.37 -2.08 1.49
CA ALA A 77 11.85 -0.90 2.19
C ALA A 77 11.89 -1.14 3.71
N GLY A 78 10.85 -1.74 4.28
CA GLY A 78 10.77 -1.99 5.71
C GLY A 78 11.78 -3.01 6.20
N LEU A 79 12.08 -4.03 5.41
CA LEU A 79 13.06 -5.06 5.76
C LEU A 79 14.49 -4.69 5.36
N GLY A 80 14.66 -3.66 4.54
CA GLY A 80 15.98 -3.22 4.10
C GLY A 80 16.61 -4.15 3.06
N THR A 81 15.80 -4.86 2.26
CA THR A 81 16.28 -5.77 1.23
C THR A 81 15.41 -5.67 -0.01
N ARG A 82 16.00 -5.87 -1.17
CA ARG A 82 15.28 -5.88 -2.44
C ARG A 82 14.72 -7.26 -2.81
N ILE A 83 14.89 -8.25 -1.95
CA ILE A 83 14.44 -9.62 -2.23
C ILE A 83 12.94 -9.68 -2.61
N PRO A 84 12.01 -9.03 -1.88
CA PRO A 84 10.60 -9.09 -2.27
C PRO A 84 10.34 -8.55 -3.68
N LEU A 85 10.97 -7.44 -4.06
CA LEU A 85 10.82 -6.88 -5.40
C LEU A 85 11.45 -7.77 -6.47
N THR A 86 12.58 -8.38 -6.15
CA THR A 86 13.26 -9.29 -7.07
C THR A 86 12.40 -10.51 -7.33
N ILE A 87 11.81 -11.09 -6.29
CA ILE A 87 10.89 -12.23 -6.42
C ILE A 87 9.66 -11.84 -7.24
N TYR A 88 9.11 -10.67 -7.00
CA TYR A 88 7.95 -10.18 -7.74
C TYR A 88 8.23 -10.11 -9.25
N ARG A 89 9.46 -9.74 -9.64
CA ARG A 89 9.83 -9.56 -11.04
C ARG A 89 10.10 -10.87 -11.78
N LEU A 90 10.16 -12.02 -11.08
CA LEU A 90 10.40 -13.30 -11.72
C LEU A 90 9.25 -13.67 -12.67
N PRO A 91 9.54 -14.33 -13.80
CA PRO A 91 8.50 -14.74 -14.74
C PRO A 91 7.43 -15.58 -14.05
N GLY A 92 6.17 -15.23 -14.25
CA GLY A 92 5.03 -15.94 -13.66
C GLY A 92 4.67 -15.48 -12.25
N VAL A 93 5.63 -15.01 -11.46
CA VAL A 93 5.34 -14.61 -10.07
C VAL A 93 4.50 -13.34 -10.03
N HIS A 94 4.87 -12.32 -10.80
CA HIS A 94 4.11 -11.07 -10.78
C HIS A 94 2.68 -11.26 -11.30
N GLN A 95 2.47 -12.13 -12.28
CA GLN A 95 1.12 -12.42 -12.76
C GLN A 95 0.27 -13.07 -11.66
N ILE A 96 0.84 -14.05 -10.95
CA ILE A 96 0.14 -14.72 -9.87
C ILE A 96 -0.18 -13.74 -8.74
N GLN A 97 0.78 -12.91 -8.36
CA GLN A 97 0.57 -11.93 -7.29
C GLN A 97 -0.47 -10.88 -7.67
N GLU A 98 -0.46 -10.40 -8.91
CA GLU A 98 -1.43 -9.41 -9.34
C GLU A 98 -2.84 -10.00 -9.41
N VAL A 99 -2.99 -11.22 -9.90
CA VAL A 99 -4.30 -11.89 -9.92
C VAL A 99 -4.81 -12.10 -8.49
N THR A 100 -3.95 -12.59 -7.61
CA THR A 100 -4.28 -12.79 -6.19
C THR A 100 -4.65 -11.46 -5.53
N TYR A 101 -3.87 -10.42 -5.78
CA TYR A 101 -4.15 -9.09 -5.24
C TYR A 101 -5.52 -8.57 -5.66
N ARG A 102 -5.85 -8.68 -6.95
CA ARG A 102 -7.14 -8.21 -7.47
C ARG A 102 -8.30 -9.00 -6.87
N TRP A 103 -8.11 -10.31 -6.72
CA TRP A 103 -9.13 -11.14 -6.10
C TRP A 103 -9.39 -10.72 -4.66
N VAL A 104 -8.31 -10.55 -3.88
CA VAL A 104 -8.40 -10.11 -2.48
C VAL A 104 -9.02 -8.72 -2.40
N ALA A 105 -8.59 -7.80 -3.27
CA ALA A 105 -9.10 -6.43 -3.28
C ALA A 105 -10.60 -6.39 -3.58
N GLY A 106 -11.09 -7.27 -4.44
CA GLY A 106 -12.51 -7.36 -4.75
C GLY A 106 -13.34 -8.06 -3.68
N HIS A 107 -12.69 -8.76 -2.75
CA HIS A 107 -13.36 -9.53 -1.71
C HIS A 107 -12.94 -9.10 -0.30
N ARG A 108 -12.39 -7.89 -0.15
CA ARG A 108 -11.82 -7.47 1.13
C ARG A 108 -12.86 -7.36 2.25
N GLN A 109 -14.14 -7.23 1.95
CA GLN A 109 -15.20 -7.24 2.96
C GLN A 109 -15.36 -8.61 3.62
N TYR A 110 -14.82 -9.67 3.04
CA TYR A 110 -14.89 -11.03 3.60
C TYR A 110 -13.67 -11.38 4.45
N PHE A 111 -12.66 -10.52 4.49
CA PHE A 111 -11.43 -10.77 5.25
C PHE A 111 -11.49 -10.07 6.59
N PRO A 112 -10.88 -10.68 7.64
CA PRO A 112 -10.84 -10.02 8.94
C PRO A 112 -10.00 -8.74 8.87
N GLY A 113 -10.48 -7.71 9.55
CA GLY A 113 -9.82 -6.42 9.60
C GLY A 113 -9.81 -5.85 11.01
N THR A 114 -9.40 -4.61 11.12
CA THR A 114 -9.47 -3.86 12.36
C THR A 114 -10.33 -2.61 12.13
N THR A 115 -10.48 -1.77 13.14
CA THR A 115 -11.20 -0.51 12.97
C THR A 115 -10.50 0.32 11.89
N PRO A 116 -11.24 0.81 10.88
CA PRO A 116 -10.63 1.62 9.81
C PRO A 116 -9.85 2.81 10.35
N HIS A 117 -8.74 3.11 9.71
CA HIS A 117 -7.82 4.17 10.15
C HIS A 117 -8.52 5.53 10.25
N CYS A 118 -9.39 5.85 9.29
CA CYS A 118 -10.10 7.13 9.29
C CYS A 118 -11.13 7.25 10.42
N GLU A 119 -11.56 6.15 11.01
CA GLU A 119 -12.44 6.19 12.19
C GLU A 119 -11.67 6.46 13.48
N THR A 120 -10.46 5.90 13.60
CA THR A 120 -9.63 6.10 14.79
C THR A 120 -8.80 7.37 14.73
N SER A 121 -8.46 7.82 13.53
CA SER A 121 -7.63 9.00 13.30
C SER A 121 -8.26 9.87 12.20
N PRO A 122 -9.46 10.43 12.45
CA PRO A 122 -10.15 11.20 11.40
C PRO A 122 -9.36 12.42 10.92
N GLY A 123 -8.49 12.97 11.74
CA GLY A 123 -7.66 14.11 11.34
C GLY A 123 -6.70 13.80 10.21
N ASP A 124 -6.28 12.55 10.06
CA ASP A 124 -5.39 12.14 8.97
C ASP A 124 -6.11 12.09 7.61
N CYS A 125 -7.43 11.96 7.64
CA CYS A 125 -8.25 11.80 6.43
C CYS A 125 -9.03 13.08 6.08
N VAL A 126 -8.93 14.10 6.89
CA VAL A 126 -9.64 15.37 6.69
C VAL A 126 -8.87 16.27 5.73
N ARG A 127 -9.60 16.97 4.91
CA ARG A 127 -9.07 18.01 4.04
C ARG A 127 -8.86 19.32 4.79
#